data_d164a14d8d7b26d462b2e595b302a5b2
#
_entry.id   d164a14d8d7b26d462b2e595b302a5b2
#
_cell.length_a   1.000
_cell.length_b   1.000
_cell.length_c   1.000
_cell.angle_alpha   90.00
_cell.angle_beta   90.00
_cell.angle_gamma   90.00
#
_symmetry.space_group_name_H-M   'P 1'
#
loop_
_entity.id
_entity.type
_entity.pdbx_description
1 polymer ?
#
loop_
_entity_poly.entity_id
_entity_poly.type
_entity_poly.pdbx_seq_one_letter_code
_entity_poly.pdbx_strand_id
1 'polypeptide(L)'
;AGSTTNSGTTGGRLQLWSGDGATSSGAIALQTPDAGSAVSGAIVLSTGTAASGTSGAMTMGTGASNAGSTGAIDIHTGAATTGSSGSISVTSGDGSNSGEGGSITMSAGSTSGTGNNRTGGKISITSGSSTATVAAQGHTGDILINTPAGSTTSTGTGVSGMIVLSTGDASFGNTGGLYLGTGDADALRGGQIYITSGNGAGAATGGEIVLSAGSTTSSGTTAGRVQIWSGHSGSKTSGAVTIQTGASTGADLSASGMMVLSTGDSANGNSGGLFISSGSSTTDNKGRSGAVYVRAGNGKKDTGGEIVLSAGSTTNSGTTGGRLQLWSGKSATSSTTAGDGSSGSIAIQTPNSHSAVGLSGSIIMSSGTSSAGNTGAFYIGSGVATGGRAGSVYISSGDGKTGTGGEVVLSAGSTSTATGTTGGRLQLWSGKSATSSATAGDGSSGSIAIQTPNS
;
A
#
# COMPACT_ATOMS: atom_id res chain seq x y z
N ALA A 1 -37.88 -50.77 22.10
CA ALA A 1 -37.60 -51.66 21.00
C ALA A 1 -36.78 -52.87 21.48
N GLY A 2 -36.98 -54.04 20.89
CA GLY A 2 -36.25 -55.25 21.26
C GLY A 2 -34.80 -55.23 20.82
N SER A 3 -33.91 -55.88 21.59
CA SER A 3 -32.50 -56.11 21.27
C SER A 3 -32.31 -57.51 20.67
N THR A 4 -31.23 -57.73 19.93
CA THR A 4 -30.83 -59.03 19.43
C THR A 4 -29.32 -59.19 19.63
N THR A 5 -28.87 -60.41 19.99
CA THR A 5 -27.48 -60.78 20.14
C THR A 5 -26.94 -61.59 18.95
N ASN A 6 -27.79 -61.92 17.96
CA ASN A 6 -27.37 -62.70 16.80
C ASN A 6 -26.67 -61.84 15.76
N SER A 7 -25.53 -62.31 15.24
CA SER A 7 -24.82 -61.68 14.14
C SER A 7 -25.68 -61.63 12.88
N GLY A 8 -25.68 -60.51 12.17
CA GLY A 8 -26.44 -60.27 10.93
C GLY A 8 -27.92 -59.91 11.11
N THR A 9 -28.38 -59.66 12.36
CA THR A 9 -29.75 -59.19 12.60
C THR A 9 -29.79 -57.80 13.18
N THR A 10 -30.81 -56.99 12.83
CA THR A 10 -31.05 -55.64 13.34
C THR A 10 -32.03 -55.64 14.51
N GLY A 11 -31.75 -54.80 15.54
CA GLY A 11 -32.68 -54.62 16.66
C GLY A 11 -33.98 -53.96 16.23
N GLY A 12 -34.96 -53.98 17.11
CA GLY A 12 -36.28 -53.39 16.86
C GLY A 12 -36.25 -51.86 16.69
N ARG A 13 -37.13 -51.33 15.93
CA ARG A 13 -37.32 -49.90 15.65
C ARG A 13 -38.34 -49.26 16.61
N LEU A 14 -38.06 -48.08 17.13
CA LEU A 14 -39.04 -47.22 17.80
C LEU A 14 -39.45 -46.08 16.86
N GLN A 15 -40.77 -45.91 16.65
CA GLN A 15 -41.32 -44.81 15.85
C GLN A 15 -42.36 -44.05 16.71
N LEU A 16 -42.28 -42.71 16.66
CA LEU A 16 -43.23 -41.81 17.28
C LEU A 16 -43.84 -40.92 16.16
N TRP A 17 -45.15 -41.00 16.00
CA TRP A 17 -45.92 -40.24 15.03
C TRP A 17 -47.01 -39.43 15.72
N SER A 18 -47.21 -38.19 15.31
CA SER A 18 -48.41 -37.43 15.67
C SER A 18 -49.56 -37.80 14.74
N GLY A 19 -50.76 -37.39 15.09
CA GLY A 19 -51.96 -37.61 14.24
C GLY A 19 -51.90 -36.86 12.92
N ASP A 20 -52.42 -37.48 11.88
CA ASP A 20 -52.66 -36.87 10.57
C ASP A 20 -53.93 -36.04 10.59
N GLY A 21 -53.98 -34.91 9.88
CA GLY A 21 -55.11 -34.04 9.80
C GLY A 21 -55.27 -33.40 8.40
N ALA A 22 -56.49 -33.21 7.95
CA ALA A 22 -56.80 -32.67 6.62
C ALA A 22 -56.30 -31.26 6.39
N THR A 23 -56.11 -30.47 7.44
CA THR A 23 -55.64 -29.07 7.39
C THR A 23 -54.28 -28.87 8.11
N SER A 24 -54.01 -29.63 9.15
CA SER A 24 -52.73 -29.62 9.87
C SER A 24 -52.58 -30.93 10.66
N SER A 25 -51.35 -31.46 10.70
CA SER A 25 -51.00 -32.61 11.54
C SER A 25 -50.77 -32.18 12.99
N GLY A 26 -50.84 -33.16 13.92
CA GLY A 26 -50.51 -32.92 15.33
C GLY A 26 -49.05 -32.65 15.57
N ALA A 27 -48.69 -32.18 16.76
CA ALA A 27 -47.31 -31.96 17.22
C ALA A 27 -46.78 -33.15 18.04
N ILE A 28 -45.46 -33.32 18.05
CA ILE A 28 -44.74 -34.19 18.99
C ILE A 28 -43.91 -33.26 19.87
N ALA A 29 -44.13 -33.25 21.19
CA ALA A 29 -43.36 -32.48 22.17
C ALA A 29 -42.55 -33.41 23.08
N LEU A 30 -41.24 -33.20 23.21
CA LEU A 30 -40.38 -33.83 24.20
C LEU A 30 -39.82 -32.74 25.12
N GLN A 31 -40.24 -32.75 26.37
CA GLN A 31 -39.79 -31.74 27.32
C GLN A 31 -39.62 -32.37 28.73
N THR A 32 -38.74 -31.79 29.49
CA THR A 32 -38.64 -32.04 30.92
C THR A 32 -39.45 -30.97 31.67
N PRO A 33 -40.09 -31.33 32.82
CA PRO A 33 -40.86 -30.38 33.58
C PRO A 33 -40.00 -29.25 34.16
N ASP A 34 -40.66 -28.13 34.48
CA ASP A 34 -40.05 -27.03 35.20
C ASP A 34 -39.62 -27.46 36.60
N ALA A 35 -38.46 -26.98 37.07
CA ALA A 35 -37.97 -27.15 38.41
C ALA A 35 -38.17 -25.84 39.19
N GLY A 36 -38.86 -25.88 40.35
CA GLY A 36 -39.18 -24.68 41.14
C GLY A 36 -37.96 -24.02 41.75
N SER A 37 -37.01 -24.78 42.31
CA SER A 37 -35.80 -24.25 42.97
C SER A 37 -34.56 -25.08 42.73
N ALA A 38 -34.56 -25.98 41.75
CA ALA A 38 -33.46 -26.89 41.44
C ALA A 38 -33.26 -26.93 39.91
N VAL A 39 -32.33 -27.76 39.45
CA VAL A 39 -32.03 -27.95 38.03
C VAL A 39 -33.13 -28.79 37.36
N SER A 40 -33.65 -28.38 36.21
CA SER A 40 -34.56 -29.18 35.39
C SER A 40 -33.84 -30.37 34.79
N GLY A 41 -34.63 -31.37 34.32
CA GLY A 41 -34.06 -32.59 33.71
C GLY A 41 -33.36 -32.32 32.35
N ALA A 42 -32.52 -33.23 31.92
CA ALA A 42 -31.88 -33.21 30.61
C ALA A 42 -32.65 -34.04 29.57
N ILE A 43 -32.64 -33.65 28.33
CA ILE A 43 -33.02 -34.48 27.16
C ILE A 43 -31.73 -34.87 26.44
N VAL A 44 -31.47 -36.17 26.29
CA VAL A 44 -30.29 -36.70 25.60
C VAL A 44 -30.73 -37.45 24.35
N LEU A 45 -30.27 -36.98 23.18
CA LEU A 45 -30.45 -37.68 21.91
C LEU A 45 -29.07 -38.06 21.38
N SER A 46 -28.79 -39.34 21.27
CA SER A 46 -27.52 -39.86 20.77
C SER A 46 -27.73 -41.17 20.02
N THR A 47 -26.85 -41.41 19.06
CA THR A 47 -26.68 -42.75 18.49
C THR A 47 -25.70 -43.55 19.31
N GLY A 48 -25.88 -44.89 19.38
CA GLY A 48 -24.95 -45.75 20.16
C GLY A 48 -23.55 -45.82 19.57
N THR A 49 -22.60 -46.28 20.39
CA THR A 49 -21.24 -46.59 19.94
C THR A 49 -21.20 -47.86 19.10
N ALA A 50 -20.34 -47.87 18.08
CA ALA A 50 -20.05 -49.10 17.31
C ALA A 50 -18.65 -49.59 17.67
N ALA A 51 -18.50 -50.86 18.07
CA ALA A 51 -17.21 -51.42 18.45
C ALA A 51 -16.30 -51.70 17.23
N SER A 52 -16.86 -52.01 16.07
CA SER A 52 -16.11 -52.37 14.86
C SER A 52 -16.81 -51.95 13.57
N GLY A 53 -17.45 -50.81 13.53
CA GLY A 53 -18.12 -50.24 12.35
C GLY A 53 -18.42 -48.79 12.54
N THR A 54 -19.22 -48.21 11.67
CA THR A 54 -19.69 -46.83 11.80
C THR A 54 -20.86 -46.73 12.77
N SER A 55 -20.89 -45.72 13.64
CA SER A 55 -22.09 -45.38 14.41
C SER A 55 -23.23 -44.90 13.55
N GLY A 56 -24.46 -44.97 14.05
CA GLY A 56 -25.65 -44.47 13.31
C GLY A 56 -25.58 -42.94 13.09
N ALA A 57 -26.26 -42.47 12.05
CA ALA A 57 -26.46 -41.05 11.80
C ALA A 57 -27.62 -40.47 12.63
N MET A 58 -27.53 -39.21 13.04
CA MET A 58 -28.63 -38.42 13.58
C MET A 58 -29.03 -37.37 12.52
N THR A 59 -30.29 -37.36 12.11
CA THR A 59 -30.79 -36.42 11.13
C THR A 59 -31.93 -35.58 11.72
N MET A 60 -31.78 -34.26 11.65
CA MET A 60 -32.80 -33.28 12.04
C MET A 60 -33.12 -32.41 10.83
N GLY A 61 -34.38 -32.32 10.43
CA GLY A 61 -34.76 -31.53 9.29
C GLY A 61 -36.28 -31.23 9.26
N THR A 62 -36.66 -30.19 8.55
CA THR A 62 -38.03 -29.89 8.20
C THR A 62 -38.41 -30.59 6.92
N GLY A 63 -39.67 -30.96 6.75
CA GLY A 63 -40.19 -31.59 5.52
C GLY A 63 -40.17 -30.64 4.33
N ALA A 64 -40.20 -31.20 3.11
CA ALA A 64 -40.33 -30.41 1.89
C ALA A 64 -41.73 -29.82 1.79
N SER A 65 -41.85 -28.66 1.15
CA SER A 65 -43.10 -28.02 0.80
C SER A 65 -43.23 -27.90 -0.73
N ASN A 66 -44.34 -28.34 -1.29
CA ASN A 66 -44.58 -28.27 -2.74
C ASN A 66 -45.16 -26.93 -3.20
N ALA A 67 -45.83 -26.18 -2.31
CA ALA A 67 -46.56 -24.96 -2.67
C ALA A 67 -46.34 -23.76 -1.73
N GLY A 68 -45.56 -23.90 -0.71
CA GLY A 68 -45.29 -22.85 0.28
C GLY A 68 -43.87 -22.89 0.80
N SER A 69 -43.58 -22.15 1.87
CA SER A 69 -42.28 -22.17 2.54
C SER A 69 -42.17 -23.42 3.43
N THR A 70 -40.95 -23.93 3.61
CA THR A 70 -40.63 -24.95 4.60
C THR A 70 -40.55 -24.33 6.01
N GLY A 71 -40.73 -25.16 7.05
CA GLY A 71 -40.54 -24.70 8.46
C GLY A 71 -39.10 -24.31 8.78
N ALA A 72 -38.91 -23.65 9.91
CA ALA A 72 -37.60 -23.34 10.47
C ALA A 72 -37.10 -24.44 11.43
N ILE A 73 -35.78 -24.54 11.62
CA ILE A 73 -35.14 -25.23 12.73
C ILE A 73 -34.51 -24.15 13.64
N ASP A 74 -35.00 -24.02 14.87
CA ASP A 74 -34.51 -23.06 15.85
C ASP A 74 -33.74 -23.79 16.97
N ILE A 75 -32.46 -23.43 17.15
CA ILE A 75 -31.61 -23.96 18.22
C ILE A 75 -31.11 -22.78 19.04
N HIS A 76 -31.60 -22.65 20.26
CA HIS A 76 -31.24 -21.52 21.14
C HIS A 76 -31.19 -21.93 22.62
N THR A 77 -30.47 -21.17 23.43
CA THR A 77 -30.51 -21.26 24.89
C THR A 77 -31.48 -20.21 25.45
N GLY A 78 -32.11 -20.52 26.56
CA GLY A 78 -33.00 -19.56 27.24
C GLY A 78 -32.25 -18.34 27.76
N ALA A 79 -32.96 -17.22 27.94
CA ALA A 79 -32.44 -16.03 28.57
C ALA A 79 -32.28 -16.24 30.09
N ALA A 80 -31.23 -15.72 30.68
CA ALA A 80 -31.01 -15.65 32.12
C ALA A 80 -31.36 -14.25 32.62
N THR A 81 -32.22 -14.15 33.65
CA THR A 81 -32.56 -12.88 34.29
C THR A 81 -31.49 -12.42 35.29
N THR A 82 -30.80 -13.36 35.91
CA THR A 82 -29.65 -13.15 36.82
C THR A 82 -28.64 -14.21 36.55
N GLY A 83 -27.40 -13.86 36.17
CA GLY A 83 -26.36 -14.79 35.81
C GLY A 83 -26.13 -14.90 34.28
N SER A 84 -25.34 -15.85 33.85
CA SER A 84 -25.02 -16.10 32.47
C SER A 84 -26.01 -17.06 31.80
N SER A 85 -26.39 -16.81 30.55
CA SER A 85 -27.12 -17.79 29.72
C SER A 85 -26.22 -18.97 29.33
N GLY A 86 -26.85 -20.10 28.94
CA GLY A 86 -26.12 -21.28 28.45
C GLY A 86 -25.41 -21.02 27.11
N SER A 87 -24.49 -21.89 26.74
CA SER A 87 -23.79 -21.91 25.46
C SER A 87 -24.36 -22.98 24.51
N ILE A 88 -24.23 -22.77 23.21
CA ILE A 88 -24.43 -23.77 22.16
C ILE A 88 -23.05 -24.19 21.66
N SER A 89 -22.71 -25.48 21.74
CA SER A 89 -21.45 -26.05 21.23
C SER A 89 -21.75 -27.01 20.09
N VAL A 90 -21.12 -26.76 18.92
CA VAL A 90 -21.19 -27.67 17.76
C VAL A 90 -19.77 -28.09 17.42
N THR A 91 -19.47 -29.38 17.65
CA THR A 91 -18.14 -29.94 17.46
C THR A 91 -18.22 -31.22 16.63
N SER A 92 -17.24 -31.47 15.79
CA SER A 92 -17.03 -32.78 15.15
C SER A 92 -15.99 -33.59 15.93
N GLY A 93 -16.02 -34.90 15.81
CA GLY A 93 -15.11 -35.80 16.52
C GLY A 93 -13.70 -35.79 15.94
N ASP A 94 -12.72 -36.14 16.77
CA ASP A 94 -11.32 -36.26 16.38
C ASP A 94 -11.07 -37.55 15.60
N GLY A 95 -10.22 -37.51 14.59
CA GLY A 95 -9.66 -38.69 13.95
C GLY A 95 -8.48 -39.23 14.74
N SER A 96 -8.33 -40.55 14.78
CA SER A 96 -7.20 -41.25 15.42
C SER A 96 -6.44 -42.13 14.42
N ASN A 97 -5.18 -42.39 14.69
CA ASN A 97 -4.26 -43.15 13.82
C ASN A 97 -4.06 -42.46 12.44
N SER A 98 -4.59 -43.02 11.36
CA SER A 98 -4.50 -42.47 10.02
C SER A 98 -5.81 -41.81 9.54
N GLY A 99 -6.79 -41.66 10.43
CA GLY A 99 -8.08 -41.07 10.10
C GLY A 99 -8.08 -39.54 10.24
N GLU A 100 -8.79 -38.87 9.34
CA GLU A 100 -9.02 -37.42 9.43
C GLU A 100 -10.10 -37.10 10.48
N GLY A 101 -10.02 -35.93 11.11
CA GLY A 101 -11.07 -35.39 11.97
C GLY A 101 -12.36 -35.10 11.17
N GLY A 102 -13.50 -35.11 11.87
CA GLY A 102 -14.78 -34.78 11.23
C GLY A 102 -14.85 -33.32 10.79
N SER A 103 -15.67 -33.02 9.78
CA SER A 103 -15.91 -31.65 9.28
C SER A 103 -17.23 -31.07 9.80
N ILE A 104 -17.30 -29.72 9.91
CA ILE A 104 -18.52 -28.95 10.12
C ILE A 104 -18.76 -28.10 8.86
N THR A 105 -19.91 -28.30 8.20
CA THR A 105 -20.30 -27.56 6.99
C THR A 105 -21.56 -26.75 7.23
N MET A 106 -21.52 -25.45 6.98
CA MET A 106 -22.66 -24.55 7.01
C MET A 106 -22.91 -23.99 5.62
N SER A 107 -24.09 -24.20 5.06
CA SER A 107 -24.45 -23.74 3.72
C SER A 107 -25.87 -23.15 3.73
N ALA A 108 -26.03 -21.96 3.15
CA ALA A 108 -27.34 -21.40 2.89
C ALA A 108 -27.93 -21.95 1.58
N GLY A 109 -29.26 -21.98 1.47
CA GLY A 109 -29.94 -22.49 0.29
C GLY A 109 -29.71 -21.70 -0.98
N SER A 110 -29.59 -22.39 -2.10
CA SER A 110 -29.52 -21.80 -3.45
C SER A 110 -30.90 -21.60 -4.07
N THR A 111 -31.01 -20.74 -5.09
CA THR A 111 -32.20 -20.61 -5.92
C THR A 111 -31.92 -21.04 -7.35
N SER A 112 -32.83 -21.79 -7.98
CA SER A 112 -32.68 -22.29 -9.34
C SER A 112 -33.79 -21.83 -10.30
N GLY A 113 -34.67 -20.91 -9.91
CA GLY A 113 -35.80 -20.48 -10.74
C GLY A 113 -35.44 -19.43 -11.80
N THR A 114 -36.22 -19.31 -12.87
CA THR A 114 -36.04 -18.37 -14.00
C THR A 114 -36.63 -16.96 -13.78
N GLY A 115 -37.20 -16.65 -12.60
CA GLY A 115 -37.79 -15.34 -12.33
C GLY A 115 -36.74 -14.26 -11.97
N ASN A 116 -37.08 -13.00 -12.19
CA ASN A 116 -36.23 -11.85 -11.85
C ASN A 116 -36.12 -11.67 -10.32
N ASN A 117 -35.02 -11.06 -9.86
CA ASN A 117 -34.76 -10.67 -8.44
C ASN A 117 -34.71 -11.81 -7.41
N ARG A 118 -34.09 -12.94 -7.76
CA ARG A 118 -33.92 -14.07 -6.84
C ARG A 118 -32.53 -14.07 -6.23
N THR A 119 -32.46 -14.11 -4.92
CA THR A 119 -31.23 -14.17 -4.14
C THR A 119 -31.14 -15.50 -3.38
N GLY A 120 -29.97 -16.11 -3.30
CA GLY A 120 -29.71 -17.25 -2.42
C GLY A 120 -29.83 -16.86 -0.94
N GLY A 121 -29.91 -17.85 -0.06
CA GLY A 121 -29.96 -17.63 1.38
C GLY A 121 -28.69 -16.96 1.90
N LYS A 122 -28.80 -16.27 3.04
CA LYS A 122 -27.71 -15.59 3.74
C LYS A 122 -27.20 -16.44 4.91
N ILE A 123 -25.89 -16.52 5.13
CA ILE A 123 -25.28 -16.93 6.41
C ILE A 123 -24.89 -15.66 7.17
N SER A 124 -25.34 -15.51 8.43
CA SER A 124 -25.04 -14.39 9.30
C SER A 124 -24.42 -14.88 10.60
N ILE A 125 -23.21 -14.43 10.92
CA ILE A 125 -22.49 -14.75 12.16
C ILE A 125 -22.28 -13.41 12.89
N THR A 126 -22.85 -13.27 14.09
CA THR A 126 -22.83 -12.02 14.86
C THR A 126 -22.53 -12.36 16.33
N SER A 127 -21.61 -11.65 16.96
CA SER A 127 -21.36 -11.75 18.39
C SER A 127 -22.45 -11.04 19.19
N GLY A 128 -22.52 -11.28 20.50
CA GLY A 128 -23.48 -10.64 21.40
C GLY A 128 -23.19 -9.15 21.59
N SER A 129 -24.25 -8.33 21.57
CA SER A 129 -24.18 -6.90 21.91
C SER A 129 -24.29 -6.69 23.41
N SER A 130 -23.74 -5.59 23.93
CA SER A 130 -23.96 -5.12 25.29
C SER A 130 -24.85 -3.89 25.26
N THR A 131 -25.92 -3.90 26.06
CA THR A 131 -26.85 -2.77 26.29
C THR A 131 -26.69 -2.15 27.67
N ALA A 132 -25.53 -2.37 28.33
CA ALA A 132 -25.27 -1.83 29.66
C ALA A 132 -25.34 -0.30 29.66
N THR A 133 -26.25 0.27 30.49
CA THR A 133 -26.48 1.71 30.60
C THR A 133 -25.58 2.40 31.62
N VAL A 134 -24.75 1.65 32.34
CA VAL A 134 -23.83 2.20 33.36
C VAL A 134 -22.47 2.47 32.72
N ALA A 135 -21.97 3.65 32.91
CA ALA A 135 -20.89 4.32 32.18
C ALA A 135 -19.50 3.62 32.14
N ALA A 136 -19.35 2.37 32.55
CA ALA A 136 -18.01 1.82 32.72
C ALA A 136 -17.65 0.54 31.96
N GLN A 137 -18.54 -0.38 31.57
CA GLN A 137 -18.10 -1.71 31.13
C GLN A 137 -19.03 -2.50 30.18
N GLY A 138 -19.62 -1.87 29.20
CA GLY A 138 -20.38 -2.64 28.21
C GLY A 138 -19.49 -3.05 27.02
N HIS A 139 -18.98 -4.27 27.01
CA HIS A 139 -18.23 -4.82 25.86
C HIS A 139 -19.10 -5.80 25.06
N THR A 140 -19.02 -5.75 23.74
CA THR A 140 -19.57 -6.77 22.85
C THR A 140 -18.68 -8.01 22.84
N GLY A 141 -19.22 -9.17 22.49
CA GLY A 141 -18.42 -10.38 22.32
C GLY A 141 -17.53 -10.34 21.07
N ASP A 142 -16.57 -11.25 21.01
CA ASP A 142 -15.66 -11.42 19.87
C ASP A 142 -16.18 -12.47 18.87
N ILE A 143 -15.77 -12.37 17.61
CA ILE A 143 -15.83 -13.44 16.62
C ILE A 143 -14.39 -13.87 16.32
N LEU A 144 -14.04 -15.13 16.65
CA LEU A 144 -12.72 -15.70 16.42
C LEU A 144 -12.77 -16.75 15.32
N ILE A 145 -12.01 -16.54 14.24
CA ILE A 145 -11.84 -17.49 13.13
C ILE A 145 -10.35 -17.76 12.99
N ASN A 146 -9.90 -18.96 13.37
CA ASN A 146 -8.49 -19.34 13.31
C ASN A 146 -8.32 -20.80 12.90
N THR A 147 -7.14 -21.12 12.37
CA THR A 147 -6.66 -22.51 12.26
C THR A 147 -5.64 -22.75 13.37
N PRO A 148 -5.72 -23.88 14.09
CA PRO A 148 -4.75 -24.19 15.12
C PRO A 148 -3.35 -24.43 14.53
N ALA A 149 -2.34 -24.44 15.40
CA ALA A 149 -0.97 -24.76 15.02
C ALA A 149 -0.88 -26.15 14.38
N GLY A 150 -0.02 -26.30 13.39
CA GLY A 150 0.38 -27.61 12.88
C GLY A 150 1.15 -28.41 13.95
N SER A 151 1.68 -29.59 13.57
CA SER A 151 2.42 -30.46 14.52
C SER A 151 3.52 -29.68 15.25
N THR A 152 3.52 -29.78 16.59
CA THR A 152 4.52 -29.15 17.47
C THR A 152 5.71 -30.09 17.82
N THR A 153 5.75 -31.30 17.25
CA THR A 153 6.85 -32.23 17.47
C THR A 153 8.03 -31.94 16.56
N SER A 154 9.24 -31.99 17.09
CA SER A 154 10.49 -31.60 16.41
C SER A 154 10.87 -32.42 15.15
N THR A 155 10.12 -33.46 14.83
CA THR A 155 10.35 -34.37 13.68
C THR A 155 9.23 -34.31 12.64
N GLY A 156 8.18 -33.50 12.84
CA GLY A 156 7.03 -33.42 11.94
C GLY A 156 7.08 -32.23 11.01
N THR A 157 6.73 -32.40 9.74
CA THR A 157 6.54 -31.35 8.71
C THR A 157 5.08 -30.85 8.67
N GLY A 158 4.40 -30.82 9.82
CA GLY A 158 3.00 -30.39 9.89
C GLY A 158 2.82 -28.89 9.57
N VAL A 159 1.91 -28.57 8.68
CA VAL A 159 1.50 -27.19 8.36
C VAL A 159 0.15 -26.87 9.02
N SER A 160 -0.08 -25.61 9.37
CA SER A 160 -1.41 -25.16 9.83
C SER A 160 -2.39 -25.08 8.65
N GLY A 161 -3.69 -25.09 8.96
CA GLY A 161 -4.73 -24.92 7.97
C GLY A 161 -4.73 -23.54 7.32
N MET A 162 -5.48 -23.38 6.23
CA MET A 162 -5.69 -22.14 5.48
C MET A 162 -7.06 -21.54 5.79
N ILE A 163 -7.15 -20.21 5.87
CA ILE A 163 -8.41 -19.45 5.88
C ILE A 163 -8.59 -18.79 4.53
N VAL A 164 -9.69 -19.07 3.83
CA VAL A 164 -10.04 -18.47 2.54
C VAL A 164 -11.29 -17.61 2.70
N LEU A 165 -11.18 -16.31 2.37
CA LEU A 165 -12.30 -15.39 2.27
C LEU A 165 -12.36 -14.86 0.85
N SER A 166 -13.35 -15.28 0.09
CA SER A 166 -13.53 -14.85 -1.30
C SER A 166 -15.00 -14.69 -1.65
N THR A 167 -15.28 -13.86 -2.65
CA THR A 167 -16.58 -13.81 -3.33
C THR A 167 -16.53 -14.72 -4.55
N GLY A 168 -17.67 -15.31 -4.91
CA GLY A 168 -17.75 -16.20 -6.08
C GLY A 168 -17.59 -15.46 -7.41
N ASP A 169 -17.34 -16.23 -8.47
CA ASP A 169 -17.25 -15.74 -9.83
C ASP A 169 -18.64 -15.38 -10.39
N ALA A 170 -18.69 -14.43 -11.30
CA ALA A 170 -19.88 -14.05 -12.05
C ALA A 170 -19.61 -14.14 -13.55
N SER A 171 -20.34 -15.01 -14.28
CA SER A 171 -20.14 -15.20 -15.72
C SER A 171 -20.65 -14.03 -16.57
N PHE A 172 -21.71 -13.33 -16.13
CA PHE A 172 -22.40 -12.29 -16.89
C PHE A 172 -22.70 -11.01 -16.07
N GLY A 173 -22.15 -10.85 -14.88
CA GLY A 173 -22.40 -9.71 -14.01
C GLY A 173 -21.17 -9.33 -13.21
N ASN A 174 -21.36 -8.42 -12.28
CA ASN A 174 -20.30 -8.04 -11.35
C ASN A 174 -20.19 -9.06 -10.20
N THR A 175 -18.99 -9.37 -9.77
CA THR A 175 -18.75 -10.11 -8.52
C THR A 175 -19.08 -9.25 -7.31
N GLY A 176 -19.38 -9.90 -6.17
CA GLY A 176 -19.57 -9.20 -4.89
C GLY A 176 -18.29 -8.51 -4.38
N GLY A 177 -18.42 -7.57 -3.45
CA GLY A 177 -17.30 -6.95 -2.76
C GLY A 177 -16.95 -7.68 -1.46
N LEU A 178 -15.68 -7.75 -1.11
CA LEU A 178 -15.19 -8.15 0.22
C LEU A 178 -14.82 -6.88 1.01
N TYR A 179 -15.50 -6.64 2.13
CA TYR A 179 -15.29 -5.48 3.00
C TYR A 179 -14.66 -5.91 4.33
N LEU A 180 -13.49 -5.35 4.62
CA LEU A 180 -12.80 -5.48 5.91
C LEU A 180 -12.69 -4.08 6.51
N GLY A 181 -13.41 -3.82 7.57
CA GLY A 181 -13.45 -2.50 8.21
C GLY A 181 -13.74 -2.58 9.70
N THR A 182 -13.34 -1.56 10.42
CA THR A 182 -13.73 -1.30 11.80
C THR A 182 -14.84 -0.26 11.82
N GLY A 183 -15.72 -0.32 12.83
CA GLY A 183 -16.76 0.69 13.01
C GLY A 183 -16.22 2.06 13.44
N ASP A 184 -17.05 3.06 13.29
CA ASP A 184 -16.78 4.43 13.73
C ASP A 184 -16.86 4.55 15.25
N ALA A 185 -16.13 5.50 15.81
CA ALA A 185 -16.19 5.88 17.22
C ALA A 185 -16.48 7.37 17.34
N ASP A 186 -17.60 7.71 17.96
CA ASP A 186 -18.08 9.11 18.04
C ASP A 186 -17.23 9.99 18.97
N ALA A 187 -16.64 9.43 20.01
CA ALA A 187 -15.94 10.19 21.05
C ALA A 187 -14.50 9.79 21.31
N LEU A 188 -14.08 8.63 20.85
CA LEU A 188 -12.76 8.06 21.12
C LEU A 188 -12.14 7.53 19.82
N ARG A 189 -11.14 6.69 19.96
CA ARG A 189 -10.35 6.15 18.86
C ARG A 189 -11.10 5.01 18.16
N GLY A 190 -11.19 5.03 16.83
CA GLY A 190 -11.67 3.91 16.02
C GLY A 190 -10.77 2.68 16.12
N GLY A 191 -11.29 1.52 15.73
CA GLY A 191 -10.58 0.25 15.74
C GLY A 191 -9.37 0.24 14.77
N GLN A 192 -8.55 -0.79 14.88
CA GLN A 192 -7.35 -1.00 14.04
C GLN A 192 -7.51 -2.25 13.19
N ILE A 193 -6.95 -2.24 11.99
CA ILE A 193 -6.82 -3.41 11.12
C ILE A 193 -5.34 -3.75 11.01
N TYR A 194 -4.96 -4.97 11.42
CA TYR A 194 -3.61 -5.51 11.29
C TYR A 194 -3.60 -6.61 10.22
N ILE A 195 -2.75 -6.46 9.20
CA ILE A 195 -2.48 -7.48 8.20
C ILE A 195 -1.00 -7.82 8.28
N THR A 196 -0.69 -9.01 8.79
CA THR A 196 0.69 -9.48 9.01
C THR A 196 0.87 -10.88 8.46
N SER A 197 2.05 -11.18 7.97
CA SER A 197 2.48 -12.53 7.64
C SER A 197 3.39 -13.08 8.75
N GLY A 198 3.49 -14.40 8.86
CA GLY A 198 4.29 -15.07 9.87
C GLY A 198 5.79 -14.93 9.62
N ASN A 199 6.58 -15.00 10.69
CA ASN A 199 8.03 -14.99 10.62
C ASN A 199 8.57 -16.38 10.27
N GLY A 200 9.60 -16.45 9.43
CA GLY A 200 10.42 -17.64 9.27
C GLY A 200 11.44 -17.77 10.40
N ALA A 201 11.76 -18.98 10.81
CA ALA A 201 12.78 -19.28 11.81
C ALA A 201 13.93 -20.07 11.19
N GLY A 202 15.13 -19.92 11.71
CA GLY A 202 16.33 -20.60 11.19
C GLY A 202 16.69 -20.10 9.77
N ALA A 203 16.85 -21.02 8.83
CA ALA A 203 17.14 -20.70 7.42
C ALA A 203 15.89 -20.46 6.55
N ALA A 204 14.70 -20.38 7.14
CA ALA A 204 13.45 -20.21 6.40
C ALA A 204 13.13 -18.73 6.16
N THR A 205 12.50 -18.44 5.02
CA THR A 205 11.99 -17.10 4.67
C THR A 205 10.70 -16.79 5.43
N GLY A 206 10.45 -15.53 5.77
CA GLY A 206 9.18 -15.07 6.29
C GLY A 206 8.06 -15.16 5.24
N GLY A 207 6.81 -15.10 5.71
CA GLY A 207 5.65 -15.06 4.82
C GLY A 207 5.54 -13.76 4.02
N GLU A 208 4.76 -13.76 2.95
CA GLU A 208 4.57 -12.67 2.01
C GLU A 208 3.17 -12.05 2.16
N ILE A 209 3.03 -10.74 1.91
CA ILE A 209 1.75 -10.05 1.74
C ILE A 209 1.69 -9.49 0.32
N VAL A 210 0.73 -9.95 -0.48
CA VAL A 210 0.50 -9.49 -1.86
C VAL A 210 -0.80 -8.69 -1.94
N LEU A 211 -0.73 -7.47 -2.44
CA LEU A 211 -1.87 -6.60 -2.73
C LEU A 211 -1.92 -6.36 -4.25
N SER A 212 -2.90 -6.93 -4.91
CA SER A 212 -3.03 -6.85 -6.37
C SER A 212 -4.45 -6.43 -6.77
N ALA A 213 -4.55 -5.53 -7.73
CA ALA A 213 -5.83 -5.20 -8.37
C ALA A 213 -6.07 -6.10 -9.59
N GLY A 214 -7.33 -6.29 -9.96
CA GLY A 214 -7.73 -7.13 -11.10
C GLY A 214 -7.25 -6.58 -12.44
N SER A 215 -6.84 -7.47 -13.34
CA SER A 215 -6.47 -7.16 -14.72
C SER A 215 -7.69 -7.22 -15.64
N THR A 216 -7.58 -6.64 -16.84
CA THR A 216 -8.56 -6.79 -17.92
C THR A 216 -7.86 -7.11 -19.23
N THR A 217 -8.47 -7.97 -20.03
CA THR A 217 -8.02 -8.31 -21.39
C THR A 217 -8.89 -7.63 -22.46
N SER A 218 -9.99 -6.96 -22.07
CA SER A 218 -10.90 -6.30 -23.01
C SER A 218 -10.37 -4.95 -23.48
N SER A 219 -10.45 -4.70 -24.78
CA SER A 219 -10.12 -3.40 -25.36
C SER A 219 -11.11 -2.32 -24.89
N GLY A 220 -10.63 -1.11 -24.59
CA GLY A 220 -11.44 0.02 -24.18
C GLY A 220 -11.84 0.06 -22.70
N THR A 221 -11.34 -0.85 -21.87
CA THR A 221 -11.57 -0.88 -20.42
C THR A 221 -10.27 -0.67 -19.63
N THR A 222 -10.38 -0.12 -18.43
CA THR A 222 -9.26 0.06 -17.51
C THR A 222 -9.21 -1.05 -16.46
N ALA A 223 -8.02 -1.52 -16.13
CA ALA A 223 -7.79 -2.47 -15.05
C ALA A 223 -8.11 -1.88 -13.67
N GLY A 224 -8.20 -2.74 -12.65
CA GLY A 224 -8.42 -2.34 -11.27
C GLY A 224 -7.29 -1.46 -10.73
N ARG A 225 -7.56 -0.76 -9.63
CA ARG A 225 -6.66 0.20 -8.98
C ARG A 225 -6.41 -0.19 -7.51
N VAL A 226 -5.17 -0.12 -7.06
CA VAL A 226 -4.82 -0.15 -5.63
C VAL A 226 -4.69 1.29 -5.13
N GLN A 227 -5.37 1.63 -4.02
CA GLN A 227 -5.31 2.95 -3.38
C GLN A 227 -4.95 2.81 -1.91
N ILE A 228 -4.00 3.62 -1.44
CA ILE A 228 -3.57 3.67 -0.05
C ILE A 228 -3.64 5.13 0.42
N TRP A 229 -4.53 5.43 1.37
CA TRP A 229 -4.73 6.77 1.92
C TRP A 229 -4.59 6.75 3.43
N SER A 230 -4.02 7.80 3.98
CA SER A 230 -4.10 8.07 5.42
C SER A 230 -5.43 8.74 5.79
N GLY A 231 -5.76 8.77 7.09
CA GLY A 231 -6.94 9.44 7.60
C GLY A 231 -6.87 10.97 7.42
N HIS A 232 -7.99 11.58 7.02
CA HIS A 232 -8.18 13.03 6.94
C HIS A 232 -8.43 13.63 8.33
N SER A 233 -7.99 14.86 8.55
CA SER A 233 -8.33 15.66 9.74
C SER A 233 -8.96 16.98 9.34
N GLY A 234 -10.12 17.29 9.90
CA GLY A 234 -10.83 18.55 9.67
C GLY A 234 -10.21 19.77 10.41
N SER A 235 -9.42 19.55 11.46
CA SER A 235 -8.95 20.64 12.32
C SER A 235 -7.49 20.56 12.77
N LYS A 236 -6.81 19.43 12.50
CA LYS A 236 -5.43 19.19 12.95
C LYS A 236 -4.64 18.49 11.83
N THR A 237 -3.55 17.82 12.20
CA THR A 237 -2.70 17.09 11.27
C THR A 237 -3.38 15.80 10.79
N SER A 238 -3.39 15.53 9.50
CA SER A 238 -3.83 14.25 8.93
C SER A 238 -2.86 13.12 9.31
N GLY A 239 -3.29 11.87 9.13
CA GLY A 239 -2.42 10.70 9.32
C GLY A 239 -1.27 10.65 8.33
N ALA A 240 -0.27 9.83 8.61
CA ALA A 240 0.86 9.54 7.71
C ALA A 240 0.65 8.21 6.97
N VAL A 241 1.23 8.09 5.77
CA VAL A 241 1.48 6.82 5.09
C VAL A 241 2.98 6.56 5.15
N THR A 242 3.39 5.43 5.75
CA THR A 242 4.81 5.06 5.85
C THR A 242 5.04 3.75 5.08
N ILE A 243 5.99 3.76 4.16
CA ILE A 243 6.39 2.59 3.36
C ILE A 243 7.91 2.46 3.50
N GLN A 244 8.39 1.37 4.11
CA GLN A 244 9.81 1.16 4.35
C GLN A 244 10.18 -0.32 4.32
N THR A 245 11.41 -0.64 3.97
CA THR A 245 11.97 -1.98 4.14
C THR A 245 12.49 -2.16 5.55
N GLY A 246 12.45 -3.39 6.09
CA GLY A 246 12.98 -3.70 7.40
C GLY A 246 14.50 -3.46 7.48
N ALA A 247 14.99 -3.12 8.66
CA ALA A 247 16.42 -3.04 8.92
C ALA A 247 17.05 -4.44 8.95
N SER A 248 18.25 -4.56 8.39
CA SER A 248 19.07 -5.76 8.58
C SER A 248 20.00 -5.56 9.78
N THR A 249 19.95 -6.48 10.72
CA THR A 249 20.74 -6.46 11.97
C THR A 249 21.78 -7.56 12.05
N GLY A 250 21.97 -8.34 10.96
CA GLY A 250 22.96 -9.40 10.88
C GLY A 250 24.40 -8.90 10.99
N ALA A 251 25.32 -9.74 11.51
CA ALA A 251 26.69 -9.36 11.82
C ALA A 251 27.58 -9.20 10.57
N ASP A 252 27.30 -9.91 9.47
CA ASP A 252 28.16 -9.97 8.29
C ASP A 252 27.37 -9.68 6.99
N LEU A 253 27.82 -8.68 6.20
CA LEU A 253 27.40 -8.36 4.83
C LEU A 253 25.89 -8.45 4.52
N SER A 254 25.06 -8.35 5.55
CA SER A 254 23.61 -8.41 5.40
C SER A 254 23.07 -7.05 4.94
N ALA A 255 22.32 -7.02 3.84
CA ALA A 255 21.69 -5.83 3.30
C ALA A 255 20.20 -5.77 3.68
N SER A 256 19.64 -4.58 3.85
CA SER A 256 18.20 -4.37 3.91
C SER A 256 17.56 -4.65 2.54
N GLY A 257 16.24 -4.91 2.54
CA GLY A 257 15.50 -5.10 1.29
C GLY A 257 15.50 -3.86 0.40
N MET A 258 15.27 -4.06 -0.89
CA MET A 258 15.12 -3.01 -1.91
C MET A 258 13.65 -2.53 -1.96
N MET A 259 13.43 -1.23 -2.13
CA MET A 259 12.14 -0.65 -2.47
C MET A 259 12.13 -0.26 -3.93
N VAL A 260 11.15 -0.74 -4.71
CA VAL A 260 10.99 -0.41 -6.13
C VAL A 260 9.66 0.32 -6.33
N LEU A 261 9.71 1.53 -6.91
CA LEU A 261 8.55 2.27 -7.38
C LEU A 261 8.72 2.49 -8.88
N SER A 262 7.93 1.82 -9.68
CA SER A 262 8.00 1.90 -11.14
C SER A 262 6.60 1.83 -11.75
N THR A 263 6.44 2.38 -12.94
CA THR A 263 5.29 2.13 -13.80
C THR A 263 5.61 0.95 -14.71
N GLY A 264 4.57 0.20 -15.12
CA GLY A 264 4.74 -0.93 -16.04
C GLY A 264 5.13 -0.49 -17.45
N ASP A 265 5.71 -1.41 -18.20
CA ASP A 265 6.06 -1.22 -19.60
C ASP A 265 4.80 -1.16 -20.47
N SER A 266 4.87 -0.42 -21.58
CA SER A 266 3.85 -0.37 -22.61
C SER A 266 4.41 -0.88 -23.94
N ALA A 267 3.79 -1.91 -24.51
CA ALA A 267 4.24 -2.49 -25.79
C ALA A 267 3.92 -1.61 -27.00
N ASN A 268 2.79 -0.89 -27.00
CA ASN A 268 2.27 -0.15 -28.16
C ASN A 268 1.79 1.26 -27.85
N GLY A 269 2.16 1.83 -26.73
CA GLY A 269 1.71 3.17 -26.30
C GLY A 269 2.69 3.80 -25.33
N ASN A 270 2.25 4.84 -24.65
CA ASN A 270 3.06 5.48 -23.61
C ASN A 270 2.96 4.70 -22.29
N SER A 271 4.06 4.52 -21.58
CA SER A 271 4.04 4.08 -20.18
C SER A 271 3.44 5.16 -19.28
N GLY A 272 2.94 4.75 -18.10
CA GLY A 272 2.43 5.69 -17.10
C GLY A 272 3.51 6.62 -16.54
N GLY A 273 3.12 7.75 -15.98
CA GLY A 273 4.01 8.67 -15.26
C GLY A 273 4.10 8.31 -13.76
N LEU A 274 5.28 8.47 -13.16
CA LEU A 274 5.48 8.43 -11.72
C LEU A 274 5.51 9.86 -11.17
N PHE A 275 4.55 10.23 -10.32
CA PHE A 275 4.45 11.55 -9.70
C PHE A 275 4.80 11.48 -8.22
N ILE A 276 5.83 12.22 -7.81
CA ILE A 276 6.25 12.38 -6.42
C ILE A 276 6.19 13.86 -6.08
N SER A 277 5.22 14.27 -5.26
CA SER A 277 5.01 15.68 -4.90
C SER A 277 4.55 15.83 -3.46
N SER A 278 4.85 16.96 -2.86
CA SER A 278 4.22 17.43 -1.63
C SER A 278 2.92 18.17 -1.94
N GLY A 279 1.99 18.19 -0.98
CA GLY A 279 0.75 18.96 -1.11
C GLY A 279 1.00 20.47 -1.09
N SER A 280 0.06 21.23 -1.68
CA SER A 280 0.06 22.68 -1.67
C SER A 280 -0.65 23.25 -0.44
N SER A 281 -0.20 24.37 0.10
CA SER A 281 -0.95 25.19 1.05
C SER A 281 -1.88 26.15 0.26
N THR A 282 -3.18 26.08 0.53
CA THR A 282 -4.21 26.81 -0.24
C THR A 282 -4.80 28.02 0.49
N THR A 283 -4.36 28.28 1.72
CA THR A 283 -4.86 29.42 2.52
C THR A 283 -3.90 30.60 2.50
N ASP A 284 -4.45 31.81 2.29
CA ASP A 284 -3.67 33.02 1.99
C ASP A 284 -2.80 33.56 3.13
N ASN A 285 -2.97 33.11 4.36
CA ASN A 285 -2.33 33.79 5.50
C ASN A 285 -1.44 32.97 6.40
N LYS A 286 -1.37 31.65 6.31
CA LYS A 286 -0.54 30.83 7.21
C LYS A 286 -0.32 29.44 6.62
N GLY A 287 0.88 29.11 6.32
CA GLY A 287 1.26 27.75 6.01
C GLY A 287 2.27 27.67 4.87
N ARG A 288 3.21 26.78 5.02
CA ARG A 288 4.20 26.43 4.00
C ARG A 288 3.77 25.11 3.38
N SER A 289 3.91 24.95 2.08
CA SER A 289 3.79 23.65 1.45
C SER A 289 4.88 22.71 1.96
N GLY A 290 4.60 21.39 1.90
CA GLY A 290 5.56 20.37 2.29
C GLY A 290 6.80 20.37 1.40
N ALA A 291 7.88 19.74 1.87
CA ALA A 291 9.09 19.52 1.09
C ALA A 291 9.18 18.07 0.57
N VAL A 292 9.88 17.86 -0.53
CA VAL A 292 10.29 16.55 -1.03
C VAL A 292 11.79 16.40 -0.80
N TYR A 293 12.19 15.39 -0.02
CA TYR A 293 13.57 15.07 0.26
C TYR A 293 13.97 13.77 -0.46
N VAL A 294 14.96 13.86 -1.35
CA VAL A 294 15.59 12.69 -1.97
C VAL A 294 17.03 12.61 -1.43
N ARG A 295 17.35 11.54 -0.71
CA ARG A 295 18.61 11.43 0.02
C ARG A 295 19.12 9.99 -0.01
N ALA A 296 20.38 9.79 -0.34
CA ALA A 296 21.08 8.53 -0.16
C ALA A 296 21.63 8.40 1.27
N GLY A 297 21.77 7.17 1.76
CA GLY A 297 22.29 6.87 3.09
C GLY A 297 23.79 7.13 3.22
N ASN A 298 24.26 7.36 4.44
CA ASN A 298 25.67 7.53 4.76
C ASN A 298 26.38 6.16 4.88
N GLY A 299 27.55 6.01 4.28
CA GLY A 299 28.46 4.90 4.56
C GLY A 299 29.27 5.16 5.84
N LYS A 300 29.46 4.16 6.68
CA LYS A 300 30.24 4.28 7.92
C LYS A 300 31.71 3.91 7.72
N LYS A 301 32.01 2.95 6.87
CA LYS A 301 33.37 2.47 6.55
C LYS A 301 33.74 2.58 5.07
N ASP A 302 32.72 2.57 4.21
CA ASP A 302 32.84 2.62 2.76
C ASP A 302 32.20 3.90 2.20
N THR A 303 32.10 3.98 0.87
CA THR A 303 31.45 5.11 0.18
C THR A 303 29.99 5.26 0.59
N GLY A 304 29.51 6.49 0.67
CA GLY A 304 28.08 6.79 0.86
C GLY A 304 27.25 6.33 -0.35
N GLY A 305 25.94 6.27 -0.15
CA GLY A 305 25.01 5.93 -1.25
C GLY A 305 25.00 6.99 -2.35
N GLU A 306 24.65 6.61 -3.56
CA GLU A 306 24.60 7.42 -4.77
C GLU A 306 23.15 7.83 -5.11
N ILE A 307 22.96 9.01 -5.70
CA ILE A 307 21.71 9.46 -6.33
C ILE A 307 21.95 9.65 -7.82
N VAL A 308 21.28 8.87 -8.67
CA VAL A 308 21.34 8.99 -10.13
C VAL A 308 20.02 9.54 -10.65
N LEU A 309 20.08 10.64 -11.40
CA LEU A 309 18.94 11.24 -12.08
C LEU A 309 19.22 11.20 -13.59
N SER A 310 18.50 10.37 -14.32
CA SER A 310 18.67 10.15 -15.74
C SER A 310 17.37 10.28 -16.50
N ALA A 311 17.37 11.00 -17.62
CA ALA A 311 16.26 10.98 -18.56
C ALA A 311 16.37 9.81 -19.53
N GLY A 312 15.23 9.31 -20.02
CA GLY A 312 15.18 8.15 -20.93
C GLY A 312 15.87 8.39 -22.27
N SER A 313 16.51 7.37 -22.80
CA SER A 313 17.08 7.37 -24.14
C SER A 313 16.07 6.87 -25.18
N THR A 314 16.33 7.14 -26.46
CA THR A 314 15.59 6.55 -27.57
C THR A 314 16.55 5.89 -28.54
N THR A 315 16.16 4.77 -29.13
CA THR A 315 16.90 4.05 -30.16
C THR A 315 16.39 4.35 -31.58
N ASN A 316 15.25 5.06 -31.71
CA ASN A 316 14.65 5.39 -32.99
C ASN A 316 15.35 6.58 -33.67
N SER A 317 15.68 6.47 -34.94
CA SER A 317 16.21 7.57 -35.75
C SER A 317 15.17 8.67 -35.92
N GLY A 318 15.57 9.94 -35.79
CA GLY A 318 14.69 11.11 -35.95
C GLY A 318 13.91 11.51 -34.69
N THR A 319 14.12 10.82 -33.56
CA THR A 319 13.49 11.18 -32.27
C THR A 319 14.52 11.68 -31.26
N THR A 320 14.09 12.52 -30.32
CA THR A 320 14.95 13.06 -29.26
C THR A 320 14.79 12.32 -27.95
N GLY A 321 15.86 12.11 -27.22
CA GLY A 321 15.83 11.56 -25.86
C GLY A 321 15.07 12.44 -24.88
N GLY A 322 14.75 11.90 -23.72
CA GLY A 322 14.05 12.62 -22.66
C GLY A 322 14.88 13.81 -22.13
N ARG A 323 14.24 14.75 -21.49
CA ARG A 323 14.83 15.97 -20.93
C ARG A 323 14.83 15.93 -19.40
N LEU A 324 15.95 16.24 -18.77
CA LEU A 324 16.03 16.52 -17.34
C LEU A 324 15.93 18.04 -17.09
N GLN A 325 15.02 18.48 -16.24
CA GLN A 325 14.80 19.89 -15.89
C GLN A 325 14.84 20.09 -14.38
N LEU A 326 15.56 21.13 -13.95
CA LEU A 326 15.68 21.56 -12.55
C LEU A 326 15.23 23.04 -12.49
N TRP A 327 14.11 23.31 -11.83
CA TRP A 327 13.58 24.66 -11.65
C TRP A 327 13.38 24.98 -10.18
N SER A 328 13.75 26.18 -9.77
CA SER A 328 13.34 26.73 -8.48
C SER A 328 11.91 27.25 -8.52
N GLY A 329 11.31 27.47 -7.34
CA GLY A 329 9.96 28.01 -7.23
C GLY A 329 9.86 29.47 -7.73
N LYS A 330 8.82 29.75 -8.47
CA LYS A 330 8.45 31.11 -8.92
C LYS A 330 7.72 31.84 -7.79
N SER A 331 8.04 33.12 -7.54
CA SER A 331 7.19 34.00 -6.75
C SER A 331 6.08 34.58 -7.62
N ALA A 332 4.84 34.49 -7.16
CA ALA A 332 3.70 35.16 -7.76
C ALA A 332 3.48 36.48 -7.00
N THR A 333 3.95 37.58 -7.53
CA THR A 333 3.60 38.90 -7.00
C THR A 333 2.44 39.49 -7.79
N SER A 334 1.33 39.76 -7.12
CA SER A 334 0.36 40.75 -7.57
C SER A 334 0.34 41.98 -6.64
N SER A 335 1.36 42.13 -5.78
CA SER A 335 1.44 43.24 -4.83
C SER A 335 2.15 44.45 -5.47
N THR A 336 1.49 45.59 -5.45
CA THR A 336 2.05 46.90 -5.80
C THR A 336 2.99 47.46 -4.73
N THR A 337 3.24 46.72 -3.67
CA THR A 337 4.16 47.09 -2.57
C THR A 337 5.55 46.54 -2.86
N ALA A 338 6.52 47.43 -2.98
CA ALA A 338 7.92 47.08 -3.21
C ALA A 338 8.49 46.31 -2.03
N GLY A 339 8.86 45.09 -2.24
CA GLY A 339 9.53 44.22 -1.27
C GLY A 339 8.89 42.83 -1.22
N ASP A 340 9.66 41.78 -1.35
CA ASP A 340 9.43 40.39 -0.95
C ASP A 340 8.91 39.37 -1.96
N GLY A 341 8.95 39.62 -3.24
CA GLY A 341 8.62 38.59 -4.24
C GLY A 341 9.86 37.97 -4.92
N SER A 342 10.76 37.32 -4.18
CA SER A 342 11.91 36.64 -4.78
C SER A 342 11.59 35.20 -5.16
N SER A 343 12.03 34.76 -6.35
CA SER A 343 12.02 33.33 -6.69
C SER A 343 13.03 32.55 -5.86
N GLY A 344 12.84 31.23 -5.73
CA GLY A 344 13.80 30.36 -5.06
C GLY A 344 15.14 30.29 -5.80
N SER A 345 16.16 29.74 -5.14
CA SER A 345 17.48 29.48 -5.73
C SER A 345 17.67 28.00 -6.07
N ILE A 346 18.59 27.72 -7.00
CA ILE A 346 19.16 26.40 -7.24
C ILE A 346 20.61 26.44 -6.79
N ALA A 347 21.00 25.59 -5.82
CA ALA A 347 22.38 25.46 -5.34
C ALA A 347 22.93 24.09 -5.73
N ILE A 348 24.08 24.06 -6.42
CA ILE A 348 24.80 22.83 -6.79
C ILE A 348 26.21 22.96 -6.21
N GLN A 349 26.55 22.14 -5.23
CA GLN A 349 27.84 22.22 -4.55
C GLN A 349 28.33 20.84 -4.08
N THR A 350 29.61 20.66 -4.01
CA THR A 350 30.25 19.56 -3.29
C THR A 350 30.58 20.01 -1.88
N PRO A 351 30.36 19.15 -0.86
CA PRO A 351 30.68 19.52 0.52
C PRO A 351 32.21 19.63 0.74
N ASN A 352 32.60 20.33 1.81
CA ASN A 352 33.97 20.41 2.22
C ASN A 352 34.54 19.04 2.62
N SER A 353 35.78 18.76 2.24
CA SER A 353 36.53 17.64 2.81
C SER A 353 36.83 17.90 4.30
N HIS A 354 36.57 16.89 5.14
CA HIS A 354 36.83 17.01 6.60
C HIS A 354 38.21 16.51 7.00
N SER A 355 39.00 15.95 6.09
CA SER A 355 40.33 15.41 6.36
C SER A 355 41.42 16.40 5.96
N ALA A 356 42.52 16.46 6.73
CA ALA A 356 43.70 17.31 6.45
C ALA A 356 44.36 16.97 5.08
N VAL A 357 44.09 15.84 4.49
CA VAL A 357 44.60 15.36 3.17
C VAL A 357 43.52 14.99 2.17
N GLY A 358 42.25 15.22 2.50
CA GLY A 358 41.11 14.88 1.64
C GLY A 358 40.85 15.98 0.61
N LEU A 359 40.45 15.57 -0.60
CA LEU A 359 40.00 16.48 -1.65
C LEU A 359 38.47 16.62 -1.59
N SER A 360 37.94 17.81 -1.86
CA SER A 360 36.51 17.99 -2.14
C SER A 360 36.14 17.35 -3.50
N GLY A 361 34.87 17.03 -3.69
CA GLY A 361 34.40 16.52 -4.98
C GLY A 361 34.49 17.55 -6.11
N SER A 362 34.44 17.11 -7.35
CA SER A 362 34.34 17.97 -8.55
C SER A 362 32.89 18.16 -8.99
N ILE A 363 32.59 19.27 -9.64
CA ILE A 363 31.34 19.50 -10.41
C ILE A 363 31.74 19.49 -11.89
N ILE A 364 31.15 18.56 -12.67
CA ILE A 364 31.40 18.42 -14.09
C ILE A 364 30.12 18.73 -14.86
N MET A 365 30.15 19.73 -15.73
CA MET A 365 29.05 20.12 -16.60
C MET A 365 29.54 20.18 -18.05
N SER A 366 29.00 19.34 -18.92
CA SER A 366 29.40 19.29 -20.32
C SER A 366 28.22 18.89 -21.22
N SER A 367 28.20 19.34 -22.46
CA SER A 367 27.41 18.70 -23.50
C SER A 367 28.07 17.39 -23.95
N GLY A 368 27.26 16.41 -24.41
CA GLY A 368 27.80 15.15 -24.90
C GLY A 368 28.58 15.30 -26.20
N THR A 369 29.32 14.26 -26.55
CA THR A 369 30.02 14.13 -27.87
C THR A 369 29.03 13.75 -28.96
N SER A 370 29.30 14.16 -30.19
CA SER A 370 28.57 13.74 -31.38
C SER A 370 29.55 13.05 -32.36
N SER A 371 29.20 11.87 -32.84
CA SER A 371 30.04 11.10 -33.78
C SER A 371 29.93 11.57 -35.24
N ALA A 372 28.80 12.19 -35.63
CA ALA A 372 28.52 12.57 -37.02
C ALA A 372 27.79 13.91 -37.19
N GLY A 373 27.48 14.62 -36.14
CA GLY A 373 26.75 15.90 -36.16
C GLY A 373 27.38 16.92 -35.24
N ASN A 374 26.69 18.02 -35.01
CA ASN A 374 27.14 19.05 -34.08
C ASN A 374 26.84 18.65 -32.63
N THR A 375 27.71 19.02 -31.71
CA THR A 375 27.45 18.94 -30.26
C THR A 375 26.51 20.04 -29.82
N GLY A 376 25.77 19.81 -28.69
CA GLY A 376 24.95 20.84 -28.09
C GLY A 376 25.77 21.99 -27.53
N ALA A 377 25.16 23.16 -27.38
CA ALA A 377 25.78 24.31 -26.72
C ALA A 377 25.59 24.27 -25.20
N PHE A 378 26.49 24.89 -24.49
CA PHE A 378 26.43 25.12 -23.05
C PHE A 378 26.26 26.62 -22.78
N TYR A 379 25.15 27.02 -22.16
CA TYR A 379 24.81 28.42 -21.88
C TYR A 379 24.89 28.73 -20.39
N ILE A 380 25.66 29.74 -20.02
CA ILE A 380 25.70 30.32 -18.66
C ILE A 380 25.36 31.81 -18.80
N GLY A 381 24.27 32.24 -18.16
CA GLY A 381 23.89 33.65 -18.23
C GLY A 381 22.90 34.02 -17.11
N SER A 382 22.86 35.29 -16.77
CA SER A 382 21.80 35.89 -15.96
C SER A 382 20.62 36.31 -16.86
N GLY A 383 19.43 36.34 -16.28
CA GLY A 383 18.22 36.77 -16.99
C GLY A 383 18.20 38.30 -17.24
N VAL A 384 17.28 38.71 -18.08
CA VAL A 384 17.02 40.15 -18.39
C VAL A 384 16.20 40.75 -17.24
N ALA A 385 16.59 41.92 -16.76
CA ALA A 385 15.80 42.75 -15.85
C ALA A 385 15.04 43.82 -16.62
N THR A 386 13.71 43.90 -16.50
CA THR A 386 12.86 44.88 -17.17
C THR A 386 12.73 46.19 -16.42
N GLY A 387 12.99 46.22 -15.12
CA GLY A 387 12.86 47.40 -14.26
C GLY A 387 13.96 47.58 -13.24
N GLY A 388 15.12 46.92 -13.38
CA GLY A 388 16.22 47.01 -12.43
C GLY A 388 17.55 46.55 -13.04
N ARG A 389 18.52 46.24 -12.22
CA ARG A 389 19.82 45.70 -12.66
C ARG A 389 19.72 44.21 -12.93
N ALA A 390 20.28 43.76 -14.06
CA ALA A 390 20.49 42.33 -14.30
C ALA A 390 21.47 41.71 -13.29
N GLY A 391 21.34 40.41 -13.07
CA GLY A 391 22.27 39.65 -12.21
C GLY A 391 23.65 39.57 -12.83
N SER A 392 24.66 39.30 -11.96
CA SER A 392 26.05 39.11 -12.39
C SER A 392 26.35 37.61 -12.55
N VAL A 393 27.34 37.31 -13.39
CA VAL A 393 27.95 35.96 -13.49
C VAL A 393 29.37 36.06 -12.91
N TYR A 394 29.66 35.30 -11.87
CA TYR A 394 30.96 35.23 -11.24
C TYR A 394 31.61 33.89 -11.55
N ILE A 395 32.84 33.90 -12.11
CA ILE A 395 33.68 32.74 -12.32
C ILE A 395 35.00 32.98 -11.62
N SER A 396 35.29 32.25 -10.56
CA SER A 396 36.48 32.40 -9.77
C SER A 396 37.03 31.03 -9.36
N SER A 397 38.33 30.93 -9.20
CA SER A 397 39.00 29.82 -8.53
C SER A 397 39.32 30.17 -7.09
N GLY A 398 39.49 29.17 -6.24
CA GLY A 398 39.78 29.35 -4.83
C GLY A 398 41.25 29.70 -4.56
N ASP A 399 41.49 30.33 -3.42
CA ASP A 399 42.85 30.67 -2.95
C ASP A 399 43.59 29.46 -2.39
N GLY A 400 44.87 29.33 -2.68
CA GLY A 400 45.75 28.37 -2.04
C GLY A 400 46.42 28.99 -0.81
N LYS A 401 46.26 28.40 0.37
CA LYS A 401 46.87 28.94 1.63
C LYS A 401 48.35 28.58 1.77
N THR A 402 48.76 27.40 1.30
CA THR A 402 50.13 26.88 1.41
C THR A 402 50.68 26.39 0.08
N GLY A 403 49.94 26.53 -1.01
CA GLY A 403 50.32 26.16 -2.38
C GLY A 403 49.86 27.22 -3.36
N THR A 404 49.94 26.93 -4.65
CA THR A 404 49.43 27.80 -5.73
C THR A 404 47.93 27.92 -5.66
N GLY A 405 47.38 29.09 -5.95
CA GLY A 405 45.93 29.29 -6.14
C GLY A 405 45.38 28.48 -7.32
N GLY A 406 44.04 28.32 -7.35
CA GLY A 406 43.40 27.64 -8.46
C GLY A 406 43.48 28.45 -9.76
N GLU A 407 43.31 27.81 -10.88
CA GLU A 407 43.42 28.36 -12.22
C GLU A 407 42.03 28.48 -12.88
N VAL A 408 41.77 29.50 -13.68
CA VAL A 408 40.62 29.63 -14.57
C VAL A 408 41.12 29.56 -16.02
N VAL A 409 40.75 28.54 -16.76
CA VAL A 409 41.14 28.34 -18.18
C VAL A 409 39.95 28.58 -19.09
N LEU A 410 40.09 29.50 -20.05
CA LEU A 410 39.10 29.79 -21.10
C LEU A 410 39.74 29.48 -22.44
N SER A 411 39.27 28.47 -23.13
CA SER A 411 39.85 27.99 -24.39
C SER A 411 38.76 27.79 -25.46
N ALA A 412 38.99 28.25 -26.65
CA ALA A 412 38.16 27.91 -27.79
C ALA A 412 38.61 26.58 -28.43
N GLY A 413 37.66 25.86 -29.04
CA GLY A 413 37.94 24.55 -29.64
C GLY A 413 38.83 24.63 -30.87
N SER A 414 39.69 23.63 -31.07
CA SER A 414 40.52 23.47 -32.25
C SER A 414 39.82 22.61 -33.31
N THR A 415 40.28 22.72 -34.57
CA THR A 415 39.92 21.79 -35.65
C THR A 415 41.16 20.96 -36.05
N SER A 416 40.94 19.69 -36.36
CA SER A 416 42.01 18.77 -36.81
C SER A 416 42.05 18.52 -38.31
N THR A 417 41.06 19.06 -39.09
CA THR A 417 41.01 18.87 -40.54
C THR A 417 41.84 19.90 -41.31
N ALA A 418 42.62 19.47 -42.29
CA ALA A 418 43.66 20.26 -42.94
C ALA A 418 43.16 21.28 -43.98
N THR A 419 41.88 21.27 -44.36
CA THR A 419 41.39 22.15 -45.41
C THR A 419 40.01 22.80 -45.08
N GLY A 420 39.91 24.11 -45.15
CA GLY A 420 38.66 24.83 -45.22
C GLY A 420 37.88 25.08 -43.92
N THR A 421 38.43 24.69 -42.75
CA THR A 421 37.79 24.87 -41.46
C THR A 421 38.57 25.80 -40.55
N THR A 422 37.87 26.64 -39.80
CA THR A 422 38.50 27.57 -38.85
C THR A 422 38.24 27.10 -37.41
N GLY A 423 39.24 27.23 -36.52
CA GLY A 423 39.08 26.96 -35.08
C GLY A 423 38.04 27.89 -34.46
N GLY A 424 37.58 27.50 -33.26
CA GLY A 424 36.62 28.30 -32.47
C GLY A 424 37.23 29.68 -32.11
N ARG A 425 36.38 30.63 -31.82
CA ARG A 425 36.74 31.99 -31.44
C ARG A 425 36.41 32.29 -30.00
N LEU A 426 37.36 32.83 -29.24
CA LEU A 426 37.08 33.42 -27.94
C LEU A 426 36.77 34.89 -28.10
N GLN A 427 35.62 35.34 -27.60
CA GLN A 427 35.18 36.76 -27.69
C GLN A 427 34.85 37.28 -26.30
N LEU A 428 35.34 38.50 -26.00
CA LEU A 428 35.07 39.24 -24.77
C LEU A 428 34.48 40.59 -25.17
N TRP A 429 33.25 40.84 -24.79
CA TRP A 429 32.59 42.12 -25.06
C TRP A 429 32.07 42.76 -23.77
N SER A 430 32.23 44.07 -23.63
CA SER A 430 31.58 44.85 -22.58
C SER A 430 30.12 45.16 -22.98
N GLY A 431 29.29 45.49 -21.99
CA GLY A 431 27.89 45.88 -22.22
C GLY A 431 27.79 47.21 -22.95
N LYS A 432 26.90 47.28 -23.93
CA LYS A 432 26.54 48.50 -24.66
C LYS A 432 25.52 49.33 -23.87
N SER A 433 25.73 50.64 -23.74
CA SER A 433 24.69 51.58 -23.31
C SER A 433 23.76 51.93 -24.46
N ALA A 434 22.45 51.87 -24.25
CA ALA A 434 21.46 52.35 -25.18
C ALA A 434 21.17 53.84 -24.90
N THR A 435 21.74 54.73 -25.65
CA THR A 435 21.36 56.16 -25.64
C THR A 435 20.15 56.35 -26.58
N SER A 436 18.99 56.56 -26.03
CA SER A 436 17.80 56.97 -26.81
C SER A 436 17.31 58.38 -26.46
N SER A 437 18.08 59.20 -25.78
CA SER A 437 17.67 60.55 -25.42
C SER A 437 18.67 61.59 -25.95
N ALA A 438 18.15 62.62 -26.59
CA ALA A 438 18.87 63.78 -27.09
C ALA A 438 19.40 64.71 -25.97
N THR A 439 19.29 64.33 -24.73
CA THR A 439 19.86 65.00 -23.55
C THR A 439 21.18 64.36 -23.21
N ALA A 440 22.27 65.11 -23.38
CA ALA A 440 23.63 64.72 -23.00
C ALA A 440 23.71 64.41 -21.49
N GLY A 441 23.81 63.17 -21.14
CA GLY A 441 23.97 62.70 -19.74
C GLY A 441 24.23 61.20 -19.70
N ASP A 442 25.46 60.79 -19.73
CA ASP A 442 26.05 59.66 -19.09
C ASP A 442 25.60 58.21 -19.37
N GLY A 443 25.36 57.87 -20.61
CA GLY A 443 25.32 56.48 -21.02
C GLY A 443 26.69 55.95 -21.39
N SER A 444 27.51 55.52 -20.45
CA SER A 444 28.79 54.87 -20.73
C SER A 444 28.63 53.37 -20.98
N SER A 445 29.29 52.85 -22.02
CA SER A 445 29.43 51.39 -22.18
C SER A 445 30.27 50.81 -21.03
N GLY A 446 30.09 49.55 -20.73
CA GLY A 446 30.93 48.86 -19.75
C GLY A 446 32.39 48.76 -20.18
N SER A 447 33.27 48.44 -19.28
CA SER A 447 34.70 48.23 -19.53
C SER A 447 35.09 46.74 -19.47
N ILE A 448 36.15 46.38 -20.17
CA ILE A 448 36.87 45.12 -19.99
C ILE A 448 38.18 45.46 -19.26
N ALA A 449 38.41 44.96 -18.06
CA ALA A 449 39.63 45.11 -17.31
C ALA A 449 40.37 43.81 -17.19
N ILE A 450 41.62 43.76 -17.60
CA ILE A 450 42.51 42.58 -17.45
C ILE A 450 43.70 43.09 -16.61
N GLN A 451 43.83 42.56 -15.39
CA GLN A 451 44.81 43.07 -14.45
C GLN A 451 45.55 41.90 -13.77
N THR A 452 46.84 42.10 -13.50
CA THR A 452 47.61 41.29 -12.56
C THR A 452 47.65 42.04 -11.25
N PRO A 453 47.26 41.44 -10.11
CA PRO A 453 47.39 42.11 -8.83
C PRO A 453 48.86 42.36 -8.51
N ASN A 454 49.12 43.46 -7.86
CA ASN A 454 50.48 43.77 -7.34
C ASN A 454 50.82 42.78 -6.24
N SER A 455 52.10 42.30 -6.25
CA SER A 455 52.68 41.45 -5.20
C SER A 455 52.83 42.18 -3.87
#